data_f781508b4cd77ed9c0085152d6809d22
#
_entry.id   f781508b4cd77ed9c0085152d6809d22
#
_cell.length_a   1.000
_cell.length_b   1.000
_cell.length_c   1.000
_cell.angle_alpha   90.00
_cell.angle_beta   90.00
_cell.angle_gamma   90.00
#
_symmetry.space_group_name_H-M   'P 1'
#
loop_
_entity.id
_entity.type
_entity.pdbx_description
1 polymer ?
#
loop_
_entity_poly.entity_id
_entity_poly.type
_entity_poly.pdbx_seq_one_letter_code
_entity_poly.pdbx_strand_id
1 'polypeptide(L)'
;MCGRFATSKTLDLLEEEFSLVGVPARELPPNWNTAPTQEIYVMTHGPALEIMRWGLIPSWAKPDFVSANTINARSESVHEKPTFRNAFKSRRCFIPADGYYEWATELGRFPSKQPFFIHRADSRPLAMAGIYENGTAAIITKEATGSLANIHHRMPLFLPKAIWQRWLDPELSDEGELREIISAGLTPESAGLVADPVSTKVNKIINNGAELALPIELGEQETLL
;
A
#
# COMPACT_ATOMS: atom_id res chain seq x y z
N MET A 1 -3.33 -2.92 9.70
CA MET A 1 -3.77 -2.73 8.29
C MET A 1 -3.06 -1.51 7.75
N CYS A 2 -2.46 -1.59 6.56
CA CYS A 2 -1.78 -0.46 5.94
C CYS A 2 -2.71 0.77 5.86
N GLY A 3 -2.52 1.70 6.76
CA GLY A 3 -3.34 2.90 6.89
C GLY A 3 -2.53 4.20 6.76
N ARG A 4 -1.24 4.08 6.46
CA ARG A 4 -0.34 5.20 6.27
C ARG A 4 0.85 4.79 5.40
N PHE A 5 1.26 5.64 4.45
CA PHE A 5 2.44 5.38 3.62
C PHE A 5 3.11 6.69 3.18
N ALA A 6 4.29 6.60 2.59
CA ALA A 6 5.05 7.72 2.06
C ALA A 6 5.06 7.70 0.53
N THR A 7 4.92 8.87 -0.09
CA THR A 7 5.05 9.14 -1.52
C THR A 7 5.83 10.43 -1.71
N SER A 8 7.15 10.33 -1.79
CA SER A 8 8.03 11.49 -1.94
C SER A 8 8.79 11.53 -3.27
N LYS A 9 8.73 10.44 -4.05
CA LYS A 9 9.41 10.34 -5.33
C LYS A 9 8.74 11.24 -6.37
N THR A 10 9.56 11.87 -7.21
CA THR A 10 9.10 12.68 -8.35
C THR A 10 8.46 11.81 -9.43
N LEU A 11 7.66 12.42 -10.30
CA LEU A 11 7.07 11.71 -11.44
C LEU A 11 8.13 11.08 -12.34
N ASP A 12 9.25 11.76 -12.61
CA ASP A 12 10.33 11.25 -13.44
C ASP A 12 10.91 9.94 -12.88
N LEU A 13 11.12 9.87 -11.56
CA LEU A 13 11.60 8.65 -10.91
C LEU A 13 10.58 7.50 -10.95
N LEU A 14 9.29 7.82 -10.81
CA LEU A 14 8.23 6.81 -10.93
C LEU A 14 8.10 6.34 -12.39
N GLU A 15 8.22 7.24 -13.37
CA GLU A 15 8.18 6.92 -14.80
C GLU A 15 9.30 5.94 -15.19
N GLU A 16 10.52 6.22 -14.75
CA GLU A 16 11.67 5.34 -14.98
C GLU A 16 11.49 3.98 -14.30
N GLU A 17 11.15 3.97 -12.99
CA GLU A 17 11.03 2.74 -12.19
C GLU A 17 9.95 1.79 -12.72
N PHE A 18 8.80 2.34 -13.07
CA PHE A 18 7.63 1.57 -13.50
C PHE A 18 7.46 1.48 -15.01
N SER A 19 8.36 2.12 -15.78
CA SER A 19 8.30 2.20 -17.26
C SER A 19 6.92 2.71 -17.73
N LEU A 20 6.49 3.83 -17.14
CA LEU A 20 5.17 4.41 -17.41
C LEU A 20 5.11 4.94 -18.85
N VAL A 21 3.94 4.83 -19.49
CA VAL A 21 3.66 5.40 -20.82
C VAL A 21 2.78 6.64 -20.73
N GLY A 22 2.32 6.99 -19.54
CA GLY A 22 1.52 8.20 -19.29
C GLY A 22 1.60 8.62 -17.83
N VAL A 23 1.71 9.92 -17.60
CA VAL A 23 1.75 10.54 -16.29
C VAL A 23 0.69 11.64 -16.19
N PRO A 24 0.19 11.97 -14.98
CA PRO A 24 -0.79 13.02 -14.80
C PRO A 24 -0.21 14.41 -15.13
N ALA A 25 -1.06 15.35 -15.58
CA ALA A 25 -0.66 16.70 -15.93
C ALA A 25 -0.18 17.54 -14.71
N ARG A 26 -0.46 17.10 -13.49
CA ARG A 26 0.03 17.71 -12.26
C ARG A 26 0.77 16.70 -11.40
N GLU A 27 1.74 17.17 -10.66
CA GLU A 27 2.45 16.39 -9.66
C GLU A 27 1.81 16.56 -8.28
N LEU A 28 1.75 15.48 -7.50
CA LEU A 28 1.41 15.58 -6.08
C LEU A 28 2.64 16.05 -5.29
N PRO A 29 2.46 16.95 -4.31
CA PRO A 29 3.56 17.33 -3.44
C PRO A 29 4.09 16.13 -2.67
N PRO A 30 5.41 16.07 -2.39
CA PRO A 30 5.99 15.01 -1.57
C PRO A 30 5.25 14.87 -0.24
N ASN A 31 4.88 13.64 0.10
CA ASN A 31 4.14 13.34 1.33
C ASN A 31 4.70 12.10 2.02
N TRP A 32 5.36 12.30 3.15
CA TRP A 32 5.91 11.21 3.98
C TRP A 32 4.90 10.65 4.97
N ASN A 33 3.63 11.09 4.92
CA ASN A 33 2.62 10.71 5.89
C ASN A 33 1.22 10.68 5.27
N THR A 34 1.11 10.10 4.07
CA THR A 34 -0.15 9.97 3.32
C THR A 34 -1.18 9.19 4.14
N ALA A 35 -2.31 9.82 4.38
CA ALA A 35 -3.41 9.31 5.20
C ALA A 35 -4.64 8.96 4.34
N PRO A 36 -5.57 8.14 4.86
CA PRO A 36 -6.84 7.86 4.21
C PRO A 36 -7.55 9.11 3.71
N THR A 37 -8.23 9.00 2.57
CA THR A 37 -8.99 10.04 1.87
C THR A 37 -8.16 11.11 1.15
N GLN A 38 -6.84 11.09 1.26
CA GLN A 38 -5.96 11.95 0.48
C GLN A 38 -5.80 11.44 -0.96
N GLU A 39 -5.31 12.33 -1.84
CA GLU A 39 -4.94 11.97 -3.21
C GLU A 39 -3.64 11.18 -3.23
N ILE A 40 -3.59 10.18 -4.10
CA ILE A 40 -2.47 9.25 -4.26
C ILE A 40 -2.24 8.97 -5.74
N TYR A 41 -1.04 8.56 -6.08
CA TYR A 41 -0.75 8.00 -7.39
C TYR A 41 -1.26 6.56 -7.49
N VAL A 42 -1.84 6.23 -8.64
CA VAL A 42 -2.38 4.90 -8.96
C VAL A 42 -1.94 4.53 -10.37
N MET A 43 -1.19 3.45 -10.52
CA MET A 43 -0.78 2.91 -11.82
C MET A 43 -1.85 1.94 -12.34
N THR A 44 -2.44 2.27 -13.47
CA THR A 44 -3.51 1.52 -14.13
C THR A 44 -2.99 0.77 -15.37
N HIS A 45 -3.91 0.17 -16.15
CA HIS A 45 -3.58 -0.50 -17.39
C HIS A 45 -2.87 0.44 -18.39
N GLY A 46 -1.93 -0.14 -19.18
CA GLY A 46 -1.14 0.59 -20.18
C GLY A 46 0.09 1.30 -19.62
N PRO A 47 0.68 0.85 -18.56
CA PRO A 47 1.15 1.42 -17.30
C PRO A 47 1.06 2.95 -17.26
N ALA A 48 -0.18 3.45 -17.14
CA ALA A 48 -0.45 4.87 -16.96
C ALA A 48 -0.59 5.21 -15.47
N LEU A 49 -0.03 6.36 -15.06
CA LEU A 49 -0.15 6.87 -13.70
C LEU A 49 -1.28 7.91 -13.63
N GLU A 50 -2.19 7.72 -12.70
CA GLU A 50 -3.32 8.62 -12.47
C GLU A 50 -3.31 9.10 -11.02
N ILE A 51 -4.04 10.20 -10.75
CA ILE A 51 -4.28 10.68 -9.39
C ILE A 51 -5.70 10.28 -8.99
N MET A 52 -5.80 9.53 -7.89
CA MET A 52 -7.07 9.08 -7.34
C MET A 52 -7.11 9.34 -5.84
N ARG A 53 -8.30 9.29 -5.25
CA ARG A 53 -8.48 9.41 -3.80
C ARG A 53 -8.32 8.04 -3.13
N TRP A 54 -7.60 7.96 -2.03
CA TRP A 54 -7.47 6.74 -1.26
C TRP A 54 -8.70 6.46 -0.38
N GLY A 55 -9.36 5.36 -0.65
CA GLY A 55 -10.62 4.93 -0.05
C GLY A 55 -11.67 4.69 -1.13
N LEU A 56 -11.79 3.44 -1.61
CA LEU A 56 -12.63 3.06 -2.74
C LEU A 56 -14.11 3.35 -2.49
N ILE A 57 -14.76 4.03 -3.44
CA ILE A 57 -16.20 4.30 -3.44
C ILE A 57 -16.82 3.45 -4.55
N PRO A 58 -17.57 2.39 -4.21
CA PRO A 58 -18.19 1.54 -5.21
C PRO A 58 -19.31 2.29 -5.95
N SER A 59 -19.64 1.86 -7.18
CA SER A 59 -20.62 2.53 -8.06
C SER A 59 -22.02 2.66 -7.46
N TRP A 60 -22.38 1.76 -6.56
CA TRP A 60 -23.68 1.77 -5.87
C TRP A 60 -23.68 2.60 -4.57
N ALA A 61 -22.55 3.21 -4.18
CA ALA A 61 -22.46 3.94 -2.92
C ALA A 61 -23.40 5.14 -2.87
N LYS A 62 -24.00 5.34 -1.72
CA LYS A 62 -24.82 6.52 -1.43
C LYS A 62 -23.90 7.72 -1.05
N PRO A 63 -24.45 8.97 -1.08
CA PRO A 63 -23.65 10.17 -0.76
C PRO A 63 -23.01 10.18 0.64
N ASP A 64 -23.55 9.46 1.59
CA ASP A 64 -23.06 9.33 2.97
C ASP A 64 -22.03 8.19 3.16
N PHE A 65 -21.58 7.56 2.08
CA PHE A 65 -20.62 6.47 2.15
C PHE A 65 -19.27 6.90 2.70
N VAL A 66 -18.80 6.23 3.77
CA VAL A 66 -17.55 6.56 4.46
C VAL A 66 -16.38 5.82 3.82
N SER A 67 -15.70 6.45 2.85
CA SER A 67 -14.60 5.84 2.10
C SER A 67 -13.35 5.54 2.96
N ALA A 68 -13.20 6.17 4.13
CA ALA A 68 -12.12 5.85 5.05
C ALA A 68 -12.15 4.39 5.57
N ASN A 69 -13.29 3.70 5.46
CA ASN A 69 -13.44 2.30 5.84
C ASN A 69 -13.07 1.33 4.71
N THR A 70 -12.82 1.84 3.50
CA THR A 70 -12.56 1.06 2.27
C THR A 70 -11.18 1.33 1.66
N ILE A 71 -10.24 1.79 2.49
CA ILE A 71 -8.84 2.03 2.08
C ILE A 71 -8.10 0.74 1.77
N ASN A 72 -8.55 -0.39 2.34
CA ASN A 72 -7.96 -1.71 2.15
C ASN A 72 -9.02 -2.75 1.81
N ALA A 73 -8.69 -3.65 0.87
CA ALA A 73 -9.43 -4.87 0.56
C ALA A 73 -8.61 -6.10 0.97
N ARG A 74 -9.22 -7.08 1.63
CA ARG A 74 -8.52 -8.32 1.98
C ARG A 74 -8.45 -9.25 0.78
N SER A 75 -7.29 -9.77 0.42
CA SER A 75 -7.08 -10.70 -0.68
C SER A 75 -7.97 -11.93 -0.60
N GLU A 76 -8.25 -12.40 0.61
CA GLU A 76 -9.06 -13.59 0.90
C GLU A 76 -10.55 -13.42 0.54
N SER A 77 -11.05 -12.19 0.49
CA SER A 77 -12.47 -11.91 0.27
C SER A 77 -12.77 -10.79 -0.73
N VAL A 78 -11.75 -10.25 -1.41
CA VAL A 78 -11.90 -9.15 -2.38
C VAL A 78 -12.83 -9.53 -3.53
N HIS A 79 -12.83 -10.78 -3.95
CA HIS A 79 -13.66 -11.32 -5.02
C HIS A 79 -15.13 -11.52 -4.63
N GLU A 80 -15.44 -11.62 -3.34
CA GLU A 80 -16.80 -11.86 -2.83
C GLU A 80 -17.49 -10.58 -2.37
N LYS A 81 -16.73 -9.67 -1.72
CA LYS A 81 -17.31 -8.48 -1.07
C LYS A 81 -17.95 -7.53 -2.09
N PRO A 82 -19.24 -7.18 -1.95
CA PRO A 82 -19.94 -6.29 -2.86
C PRO A 82 -19.23 -4.96 -3.11
N THR A 83 -18.51 -4.45 -2.11
CA THR A 83 -17.73 -3.20 -2.21
C THR A 83 -16.56 -3.31 -3.19
N PHE A 84 -15.96 -4.48 -3.35
CA PHE A 84 -14.67 -4.65 -4.04
C PHE A 84 -14.73 -5.53 -5.28
N ARG A 85 -15.66 -6.51 -5.32
CA ARG A 85 -15.69 -7.55 -6.35
C ARG A 85 -15.75 -7.03 -7.79
N ASN A 86 -16.47 -5.95 -8.03
CA ASN A 86 -16.59 -5.38 -9.38
C ASN A 86 -15.30 -4.69 -9.82
N ALA A 87 -14.66 -3.94 -8.92
CA ALA A 87 -13.35 -3.36 -9.18
C ALA A 87 -12.28 -4.46 -9.36
N PHE A 88 -12.31 -5.50 -8.54
CA PHE A 88 -11.39 -6.62 -8.62
C PHE A 88 -11.42 -7.33 -9.98
N LYS A 89 -12.59 -7.46 -10.62
CA LYS A 89 -12.74 -8.13 -11.90
C LYS A 89 -12.08 -7.43 -13.09
N SER A 90 -12.00 -6.09 -13.11
CA SER A 90 -11.56 -5.35 -14.30
C SER A 90 -10.79 -4.07 -14.02
N ARG A 91 -10.73 -3.59 -12.79
CA ARG A 91 -10.09 -2.33 -12.41
C ARG A 91 -9.05 -2.55 -11.33
N ARG A 92 -8.02 -3.28 -11.71
CA ARG A 92 -6.86 -3.57 -10.87
C ARG A 92 -5.77 -2.55 -11.16
N CYS A 93 -4.96 -2.27 -10.14
CA CYS A 93 -3.91 -1.25 -10.21
C CYS A 93 -2.73 -1.61 -9.32
N PHE A 94 -1.71 -0.77 -9.37
CA PHE A 94 -0.70 -0.68 -8.33
C PHE A 94 -0.71 0.73 -7.74
N ILE A 95 -0.38 0.82 -6.46
CA ILE A 95 -0.22 2.08 -5.74
C ILE A 95 1.26 2.21 -5.40
N PRO A 96 1.99 3.14 -6.07
CA PRO A 96 3.39 3.43 -5.77
C PRO A 96 3.54 4.03 -4.37
N ALA A 97 4.59 3.62 -3.66
CA ALA A 97 4.95 4.20 -2.36
C ALA A 97 6.46 4.07 -2.12
N ASP A 98 7.05 4.97 -1.36
CA ASP A 98 8.45 4.83 -0.90
C ASP A 98 8.55 3.72 0.16
N GLY A 99 7.51 3.58 0.97
CA GLY A 99 7.30 2.61 2.02
C GLY A 99 5.99 2.87 2.72
N TYR A 100 5.60 1.99 3.63
CA TYR A 100 4.39 2.14 4.42
C TYR A 100 4.67 1.99 5.92
N TYR A 101 3.76 2.52 6.74
CA TYR A 101 3.88 2.46 8.19
C TYR A 101 2.93 1.42 8.77
N GLU A 102 3.44 0.66 9.75
CA GLU A 102 2.63 -0.19 10.62
C GLU A 102 3.06 -0.04 12.07
N TRP A 103 2.12 -0.27 12.97
CA TRP A 103 2.33 -0.13 14.40
C TRP A 103 2.37 -1.49 15.06
N ALA A 104 3.44 -1.74 15.79
CA ALA A 104 3.60 -2.98 16.54
C ALA A 104 2.46 -3.15 17.54
N THR A 105 1.67 -4.23 17.39
CA THR A 105 0.50 -4.51 18.22
C THR A 105 0.79 -5.42 19.40
N GLU A 106 1.75 -6.35 19.24
CA GLU A 106 2.10 -7.36 20.25
C GLU A 106 3.60 -7.63 20.18
N LEU A 107 4.39 -6.85 20.87
CA LEU A 107 5.81 -7.12 20.85
C LEU A 107 6.37 -7.01 22.25
N GLY A 108 6.52 -8.14 22.91
CA GLY A 108 7.29 -8.26 24.14
C GLY A 108 8.72 -7.70 24.05
N ARG A 109 9.08 -7.14 22.90
CA ARG A 109 10.37 -6.58 22.55
C ARG A 109 10.33 -5.10 22.20
N PHE A 110 9.16 -4.54 21.84
CA PHE A 110 9.01 -3.14 21.46
C PHE A 110 7.90 -2.47 22.26
N PRO A 111 7.96 -1.16 22.50
CA PRO A 111 6.86 -0.43 23.09
C PRO A 111 5.56 -0.67 22.30
N SER A 112 4.45 -0.88 22.99
CA SER A 112 3.14 -0.98 22.35
C SER A 112 2.91 0.22 21.43
N LYS A 113 2.48 -0.04 20.19
CA LYS A 113 2.24 0.97 19.16
C LYS A 113 3.51 1.70 18.66
N GLN A 114 4.68 1.08 18.78
CA GLN A 114 5.88 1.54 18.10
C GLN A 114 5.65 1.54 16.59
N PRO A 115 5.75 2.67 15.87
CA PRO A 115 5.65 2.70 14.43
C PRO A 115 6.94 2.18 13.77
N PHE A 116 6.75 1.45 12.69
CA PHE A 116 7.81 0.98 11.79
C PHE A 116 7.56 1.53 10.39
N PHE A 117 8.61 1.93 9.73
CA PHE A 117 8.60 2.21 8.30
C PHE A 117 9.09 0.97 7.55
N ILE A 118 8.23 0.41 6.71
CA ILE A 118 8.49 -0.81 5.95
C ILE A 118 8.71 -0.39 4.50
N HIS A 119 9.92 -0.65 3.99
CA HIS A 119 10.36 -0.21 2.67
C HIS A 119 11.26 -1.26 2.02
N ARG A 120 11.66 -1.05 0.78
CA ARG A 120 12.65 -1.91 0.13
C ARG A 120 14.06 -1.56 0.59
N ALA A 121 14.87 -2.58 0.84
CA ALA A 121 16.28 -2.43 1.23
C ALA A 121 17.12 -1.66 0.19
N ASP A 122 16.74 -1.75 -1.11
CA ASP A 122 17.38 -1.03 -2.21
C ASP A 122 16.83 0.39 -2.43
N SER A 123 15.95 0.88 -1.56
CA SER A 123 15.31 2.21 -1.61
C SER A 123 14.48 2.49 -2.87
N ARG A 124 14.19 1.48 -3.70
CA ARG A 124 13.30 1.61 -4.85
C ARG A 124 11.85 1.67 -4.38
N PRO A 125 10.96 2.36 -5.12
CA PRO A 125 9.55 2.41 -4.77
C PRO A 125 8.90 1.03 -4.70
N LEU A 126 7.96 0.88 -3.79
CA LEU A 126 7.03 -0.24 -3.71
C LEU A 126 5.93 -0.09 -4.77
N ALA A 127 5.41 -1.23 -5.25
CA ALA A 127 4.17 -1.31 -6.02
C ALA A 127 3.16 -2.17 -5.24
N MET A 128 2.33 -1.53 -4.44
CA MET A 128 1.29 -2.21 -3.67
C MET A 128 0.12 -2.54 -4.60
N ALA A 129 -0.25 -3.83 -4.72
CA ALA A 129 -1.40 -4.22 -5.53
C ALA A 129 -2.69 -3.60 -4.97
N GLY A 130 -3.54 -3.13 -5.85
CA GLY A 130 -4.77 -2.43 -5.50
C GLY A 130 -5.88 -2.62 -6.51
N ILE A 131 -7.01 -2.03 -6.22
CA ILE A 131 -8.19 -1.94 -7.08
C ILE A 131 -8.71 -0.51 -7.07
N TYR A 132 -9.37 -0.08 -8.14
CA TYR A 132 -9.90 1.27 -8.24
C TYR A 132 -11.31 1.32 -8.82
N GLU A 133 -12.05 2.35 -8.47
CA GLU A 133 -13.38 2.65 -9.03
C GLU A 133 -13.71 4.13 -8.81
N ASN A 134 -14.34 4.79 -9.78
CA ASN A 134 -14.83 6.17 -9.69
C ASN A 134 -13.77 7.17 -9.17
N GLY A 135 -12.53 7.10 -9.69
CA GLY A 135 -11.44 7.98 -9.25
C GLY A 135 -10.98 7.76 -7.82
N THR A 136 -11.29 6.59 -7.25
CA THR A 136 -10.90 6.18 -5.91
C THR A 136 -10.24 4.80 -5.92
N ALA A 137 -9.34 4.52 -4.96
CA ALA A 137 -8.59 3.27 -4.93
C ALA A 137 -8.48 2.67 -3.54
N ALA A 138 -8.28 1.36 -3.47
CA ALA A 138 -8.00 0.61 -2.25
C ALA A 138 -6.77 -0.29 -2.44
N ILE A 139 -5.96 -0.42 -1.40
CA ILE A 139 -4.83 -1.36 -1.36
C ILE A 139 -5.35 -2.76 -1.07
N ILE A 140 -4.89 -3.77 -1.81
CA ILE A 140 -5.13 -5.16 -1.43
C ILE A 140 -4.12 -5.55 -0.36
N THR A 141 -4.63 -6.17 0.70
CA THR A 141 -3.79 -6.67 1.81
C THR A 141 -3.94 -8.17 1.95
N LYS A 142 -2.88 -8.82 2.37
CA LYS A 142 -2.81 -10.25 2.72
C LYS A 142 -2.35 -10.44 4.16
N GLU A 143 -2.41 -11.66 4.66
CA GLU A 143 -1.78 -12.02 5.92
C GLU A 143 -0.27 -11.76 5.85
N ALA A 144 0.27 -11.12 6.87
CA ALA A 144 1.71 -10.87 6.97
C ALA A 144 2.44 -12.18 7.30
N THR A 145 3.61 -12.34 6.70
CA THR A 145 4.49 -13.51 6.90
C THR A 145 5.89 -13.06 7.30
N GLY A 146 6.76 -14.00 7.66
CA GLY A 146 8.15 -13.71 7.98
C GLY A 146 8.32 -12.66 9.08
N SER A 147 9.30 -11.81 8.93
CA SER A 147 9.65 -10.76 9.90
C SER A 147 8.53 -9.77 10.16
N LEU A 148 7.69 -9.47 9.16
CA LEU A 148 6.61 -8.48 9.28
C LEU A 148 5.42 -8.99 10.12
N ALA A 149 5.22 -10.30 10.22
CA ALA A 149 4.19 -10.88 11.09
C ALA A 149 4.37 -10.49 12.56
N ASN A 150 5.61 -10.21 12.98
CA ASN A 150 5.92 -9.74 14.32
C ASN A 150 5.55 -8.26 14.56
N ILE A 151 5.34 -7.49 13.50
CA ILE A 151 4.96 -6.08 13.60
C ILE A 151 3.44 -5.96 13.53
N HIS A 152 2.83 -6.55 12.48
CA HIS A 152 1.40 -6.51 12.29
C HIS A 152 0.93 -7.76 11.51
N HIS A 153 -0.29 -8.24 11.81
CA HIS A 153 -0.85 -9.44 11.17
C HIS A 153 -1.26 -9.27 9.69
N ARG A 154 -1.19 -8.04 9.14
CA ARG A 154 -1.51 -7.75 7.72
C ARG A 154 -0.37 -6.98 7.06
N MET A 155 -0.19 -7.20 5.75
CA MET A 155 0.71 -6.47 4.89
C MET A 155 0.05 -6.19 3.52
N PRO A 156 0.47 -5.16 2.76
CA PRO A 156 0.07 -4.99 1.38
C PRO A 156 0.44 -6.22 0.53
N LEU A 157 -0.35 -6.49 -0.50
CA LEU A 157 -0.03 -7.51 -1.49
C LEU A 157 1.00 -6.95 -2.48
N PHE A 158 2.13 -7.62 -2.60
CA PHE A 158 3.15 -7.35 -3.62
C PHE A 158 3.18 -8.52 -4.60
N LEU A 159 3.24 -8.20 -5.90
CA LEU A 159 3.24 -9.20 -6.97
C LEU A 159 4.60 -9.21 -7.68
N PRO A 160 5.08 -10.38 -8.16
CA PRO A 160 6.26 -10.45 -9.01
C PRO A 160 6.10 -9.58 -10.27
N LYS A 161 7.15 -8.83 -10.65
CA LYS A 161 7.10 -7.91 -11.81
C LYS A 161 6.69 -8.63 -13.10
N ALA A 162 7.04 -9.91 -13.26
CA ALA A 162 6.70 -10.72 -14.42
C ALA A 162 5.19 -10.88 -14.68
N ILE A 163 4.35 -10.71 -13.66
CA ILE A 163 2.90 -10.86 -13.77
C ILE A 163 2.14 -9.52 -13.72
N TRP A 164 2.83 -8.38 -13.68
CA TRP A 164 2.19 -7.08 -13.55
C TRP A 164 1.27 -6.76 -14.73
N GLN A 165 1.71 -7.04 -15.99
CA GLN A 165 0.87 -6.82 -17.16
C GLN A 165 -0.42 -7.63 -17.08
N ARG A 166 -0.30 -8.90 -16.63
CA ARG A 166 -1.46 -9.78 -16.45
C ARG A 166 -2.39 -9.29 -15.34
N TRP A 167 -1.83 -8.76 -14.24
CA TRP A 167 -2.62 -8.15 -13.17
C TRP A 167 -3.39 -6.92 -13.64
N LEU A 168 -2.77 -6.06 -14.44
CA LEU A 168 -3.37 -4.81 -14.91
C LEU A 168 -4.30 -5.01 -16.12
N ASP A 169 -4.32 -6.17 -16.75
CA ASP A 169 -5.13 -6.43 -17.96
C ASP A 169 -6.65 -6.39 -17.64
N PRO A 170 -7.40 -5.38 -18.11
CA PRO A 170 -8.83 -5.26 -17.81
C PRO A 170 -9.68 -6.35 -18.45
N GLU A 171 -9.19 -7.02 -19.50
CA GLU A 171 -9.89 -8.11 -20.17
C GLU A 171 -9.81 -9.42 -19.37
N LEU A 172 -8.82 -9.55 -18.48
CA LEU A 172 -8.76 -10.68 -17.58
C LEU A 172 -9.84 -10.54 -16.51
N SER A 173 -10.89 -11.35 -16.60
CA SER A 173 -12.01 -11.35 -15.63
C SER A 173 -12.30 -12.70 -15.01
N ASP A 174 -11.54 -13.73 -15.38
CA ASP A 174 -11.65 -15.06 -14.77
C ASP A 174 -11.22 -15.03 -13.31
N GLU A 175 -12.15 -15.38 -12.43
CA GLU A 175 -11.93 -15.30 -10.97
C GLU A 175 -10.88 -16.31 -10.50
N GLY A 176 -10.85 -17.50 -11.10
CA GLY A 176 -9.87 -18.54 -10.76
C GLY A 176 -8.45 -18.05 -11.02
N GLU A 177 -8.21 -17.52 -12.23
CA GLU A 177 -6.90 -16.97 -12.61
C GLU A 177 -6.51 -15.77 -11.76
N LEU A 178 -7.45 -14.86 -11.47
CA LEU A 178 -7.18 -13.72 -10.60
C LEU A 178 -6.81 -14.14 -9.17
N ARG A 179 -7.40 -15.20 -8.65
CA ARG A 179 -7.04 -15.77 -7.35
C ARG A 179 -5.67 -16.45 -7.37
N GLU A 180 -5.30 -17.09 -8.48
CA GLU A 180 -3.94 -17.64 -8.67
C GLU A 180 -2.89 -16.51 -8.67
N ILE A 181 -3.16 -15.39 -9.35
CA ILE A 181 -2.29 -14.20 -9.32
C ILE A 181 -2.11 -13.69 -7.89
N ILE A 182 -3.18 -13.55 -7.11
CA ILE A 182 -3.10 -13.16 -5.70
C ILE A 182 -2.25 -14.14 -4.89
N SER A 183 -2.43 -15.44 -5.14
CA SER A 183 -1.70 -16.50 -4.42
C SER A 183 -0.19 -16.49 -4.73
N ALA A 184 0.21 -15.95 -5.87
CA ALA A 184 1.62 -15.72 -6.22
C ALA A 184 2.24 -14.51 -5.50
N GLY A 185 1.52 -13.88 -4.57
CA GLY A 185 1.99 -12.73 -3.81
C GLY A 185 3.28 -13.00 -3.05
N LEU A 186 4.21 -12.05 -3.16
CA LEU A 186 5.55 -12.13 -2.57
C LEU A 186 5.51 -12.19 -1.03
N THR A 187 6.48 -12.88 -0.43
CA THR A 187 6.80 -12.75 0.99
C THR A 187 7.62 -11.47 1.23
N PRO A 188 7.75 -10.99 2.48
CA PRO A 188 8.60 -9.83 2.78
C PRO A 188 10.02 -9.98 2.24
N GLU A 189 10.62 -11.16 2.44
CA GLU A 189 11.99 -11.46 2.02
C GLU A 189 12.13 -11.45 0.49
N SER A 190 11.19 -12.08 -0.24
CA SER A 190 11.21 -12.11 -1.71
C SER A 190 10.87 -10.75 -2.33
N ALA A 191 10.17 -9.88 -1.61
CA ALA A 191 9.93 -8.50 -2.00
C ALA A 191 11.07 -7.55 -1.60
N GLY A 192 12.09 -8.05 -0.90
CA GLY A 192 13.24 -7.27 -0.42
C GLY A 192 12.86 -6.23 0.64
N LEU A 193 11.86 -6.51 1.48
CA LEU A 193 11.38 -5.59 2.50
C LEU A 193 12.23 -5.63 3.76
N VAL A 194 12.46 -4.45 4.31
CA VAL A 194 13.03 -4.22 5.63
C VAL A 194 12.08 -3.33 6.43
N ALA A 195 12.19 -3.37 7.76
CA ALA A 195 11.34 -2.62 8.66
C ALA A 195 12.19 -1.92 9.72
N ASP A 196 12.18 -0.61 9.68
CA ASP A 196 12.92 0.24 10.60
C ASP A 196 11.97 0.88 11.61
N PRO A 197 12.29 0.87 12.92
CA PRO A 197 11.54 1.63 13.90
C PRO A 197 11.71 3.12 13.63
N VAL A 198 10.61 3.86 13.67
CA VAL A 198 10.61 5.29 13.39
C VAL A 198 9.96 6.10 14.50
N SER A 199 10.13 7.43 14.45
CA SER A 199 9.57 8.34 15.46
C SER A 199 8.05 8.29 15.51
N THR A 200 7.49 8.34 16.72
CA THR A 200 6.03 8.48 16.97
C THR A 200 5.44 9.78 16.42
N LYS A 201 6.26 10.70 15.91
CA LYS A 201 5.79 11.90 15.20
C LYS A 201 4.88 11.55 14.01
N VAL A 202 5.09 10.38 13.37
CA VAL A 202 4.24 9.89 12.28
C VAL A 202 2.77 9.68 12.69
N ASN A 203 2.47 9.53 13.98
CA ASN A 203 1.10 9.35 14.49
C ASN A 203 0.20 10.56 14.17
N LYS A 204 0.76 11.77 14.11
CA LYS A 204 0.01 12.99 13.81
C LYS A 204 0.03 13.23 12.29
N ILE A 205 -1.15 13.20 11.65
CA ILE A 205 -1.31 13.38 10.20
C ILE A 205 -0.78 14.74 9.71
N ILE A 206 -0.80 15.75 10.57
CA ILE A 206 -0.29 17.10 10.23
C ILE A 206 1.23 17.12 10.02
N ASN A 207 1.96 16.16 10.59
CA ASN A 207 3.39 16.08 10.41
C ASN A 207 3.69 15.49 9.02
N ASN A 208 4.56 16.16 8.29
CA ASN A 208 5.01 15.75 6.96
C ASN A 208 6.47 16.18 6.77
N GLY A 209 7.36 15.24 6.52
CA GLY A 209 8.78 15.47 6.31
C GLY A 209 9.57 14.18 6.26
N ALA A 210 10.72 14.20 5.60
CA ALA A 210 11.57 13.02 5.38
C ALA A 210 12.02 12.37 6.71
N GLU A 211 12.12 13.15 7.77
CA GLU A 211 12.50 12.68 9.11
C GLU A 211 11.53 11.65 9.69
N LEU A 212 10.30 11.57 9.18
CA LEU A 212 9.31 10.57 9.63
C LEU A 212 9.65 9.15 9.20
N ALA A 213 10.44 9.01 8.14
CA ALA A 213 10.89 7.72 7.60
C ALA A 213 12.31 7.35 8.06
N LEU A 214 12.97 8.21 8.86
CA LEU A 214 14.32 7.93 9.35
C LEU A 214 14.28 6.94 10.53
N PRO A 215 15.16 5.93 10.51
CA PRO A 215 15.30 5.00 11.62
C PRO A 215 15.63 5.71 12.94
N ILE A 216 15.11 5.19 14.03
CA ILE A 216 15.49 5.58 15.39
C ILE A 216 16.08 4.40 16.14
N GLU A 217 16.98 4.66 17.09
CA GLU A 217 17.39 3.65 18.06
C GLU A 217 16.27 3.44 19.09
N LEU A 218 15.85 2.19 19.25
CA LEU A 218 14.97 1.81 20.34
C LEU A 218 15.85 1.62 21.57
N GLY A 219 15.66 2.45 22.60
CA GLY A 219 16.32 2.27 23.88
C GLY A 219 16.10 0.86 24.41
N GLU A 220 17.12 0.29 25.05
CA GLU A 220 16.97 -0.96 25.82
C GLU A 220 15.86 -0.74 26.83
N GLN A 221 14.80 -1.56 26.81
CA GLN A 221 13.85 -1.57 27.91
C GLN A 221 14.61 -1.99 29.16
N GLU A 222 14.75 -1.08 30.11
CA GLU A 222 15.13 -1.45 31.46
C GLU A 222 14.15 -2.51 31.93
N THR A 223 14.65 -3.73 32.08
CA THR A 223 13.91 -4.82 32.72
C THR A 223 13.72 -4.40 34.16
N LEU A 224 12.57 -3.82 34.50
CA LEU A 224 12.17 -3.66 35.87
C LEU A 224 12.04 -5.06 36.46
N LEU A 225 13.05 -5.45 37.26
CA LEU A 225 13.05 -6.62 38.13
C LEU A 225 11.99 -6.46 39.23
#